data_a8c19a5ead9b32c91dc877f9aa310fac
#
_entry.id   a8c19a5ead9b32c91dc877f9aa310fac
#
_cell.length_a   1.000
_cell.length_b   1.000
_cell.length_c   1.000
_cell.angle_alpha   90.00
_cell.angle_beta   90.00
_cell.angle_gamma   90.00
#
_symmetry.space_group_name_H-M   'P 1'
#
loop_
_entity.id
_entity.type
_entity.pdbx_description
1 polymer ?
#
loop_
_entity_poly.entity_id
_entity_poly.type
_entity_poly.pdbx_seq_one_letter_code
_entity_poly.pdbx_strand_id
1 'polypeptide(L)'
;VNPIDKIISIANEKNILTLVDAAQSISHIPIDVKKLKCDFFVFSGHKIMGPTGVGILYGRSEILNNMEPFLGGGHMINDVNMDSFTYNSIPFKFEAGTPNIAQAIGLSEAINFYNQFNFDQMHNYLDSLYKYLIEILISIPNIKLYSNNINNGPVISFTIENLHAYDVAKLLDTYNICLRAGHHCAQPILNKYNLESINRVSLYYYNTFEEIDLLKKSLLKIIKILS
;
A
#
# COMPACT_ATOMS: atom_id res chain seq x y z
N VAL A 1 -7.69 -7.84 -5.05
CA VAL A 1 -8.35 -6.97 -4.04
C VAL A 1 -9.29 -7.83 -3.21
N ASN A 2 -9.24 -7.70 -1.89
CA ASN A 2 -10.10 -8.46 -0.99
C ASN A 2 -11.52 -7.86 -0.98
N PRO A 3 -12.59 -8.68 -0.87
CA PRO A 3 -13.98 -8.21 -0.81
C PRO A 3 -14.33 -7.71 0.61
N ILE A 4 -13.67 -6.63 1.05
CA ILE A 4 -13.73 -6.16 2.45
C ILE A 4 -15.14 -5.75 2.88
N ASP A 5 -15.95 -5.19 1.98
CA ASP A 5 -17.35 -4.83 2.28
C ASP A 5 -18.16 -6.06 2.75
N LYS A 6 -18.01 -7.19 2.06
CA LYS A 6 -18.68 -8.45 2.44
C LYS A 6 -18.14 -9.00 3.77
N ILE A 7 -16.82 -8.94 3.95
CA ILE A 7 -16.18 -9.42 5.19
C ILE A 7 -16.66 -8.59 6.38
N ILE A 8 -16.67 -7.27 6.25
CA ILE A 8 -17.14 -6.36 7.30
C ILE A 8 -18.64 -6.58 7.59
N SER A 9 -19.47 -6.76 6.56
CA SER A 9 -20.91 -7.05 6.76
C SER A 9 -21.11 -8.31 7.60
N ILE A 10 -20.42 -9.40 7.27
CA ILE A 10 -20.49 -10.67 8.02
C ILE A 10 -19.97 -10.51 9.46
N ALA A 11 -18.89 -9.75 9.64
CA ALA A 11 -18.32 -9.49 10.96
C ALA A 11 -19.30 -8.69 11.83
N ASN A 12 -19.91 -7.64 11.26
CA ASN A 12 -20.89 -6.80 11.95
C ASN A 12 -22.15 -7.59 12.37
N GLU A 13 -22.66 -8.49 11.52
CA GLU A 13 -23.77 -9.38 11.85
C GLU A 13 -23.47 -10.28 13.07
N LYS A 14 -22.20 -10.56 13.29
CA LYS A 14 -21.70 -11.42 14.40
C LYS A 14 -21.11 -10.64 15.57
N ASN A 15 -21.20 -9.31 15.56
CA ASN A 15 -20.58 -8.42 16.54
C ASN A 15 -19.06 -8.65 16.70
N ILE A 16 -18.37 -8.93 15.59
CA ILE A 16 -16.92 -9.10 15.53
C ILE A 16 -16.29 -7.79 15.08
N LEU A 17 -15.33 -7.27 15.87
CA LEU A 17 -14.60 -6.05 15.52
C LEU A 17 -13.73 -6.26 14.29
N THR A 18 -13.66 -5.23 13.45
CA THR A 18 -12.92 -5.24 12.19
C THR A 18 -11.85 -4.16 12.17
N LEU A 19 -10.64 -4.53 11.74
CA LEU A 19 -9.57 -3.61 11.41
C LEU A 19 -9.17 -3.81 9.96
N VAL A 20 -9.22 -2.75 9.17
CA VAL A 20 -8.81 -2.75 7.76
C VAL A 20 -7.41 -2.16 7.65
N ASP A 21 -6.44 -2.98 7.24
CA ASP A 21 -5.14 -2.48 6.79
C ASP A 21 -5.27 -1.99 5.35
N ALA A 22 -5.28 -0.67 5.20
CA ALA A 22 -5.43 0.02 3.93
C ALA A 22 -4.09 0.57 3.41
N ALA A 23 -2.97 0.11 3.92
CA ALA A 23 -1.65 0.60 3.54
C ALA A 23 -1.40 0.57 2.03
N GLN A 24 -2.00 -0.34 1.29
CA GLN A 24 -1.91 -0.39 -0.17
C GLN A 24 -3.12 0.23 -0.88
N SER A 25 -4.31 0.16 -0.29
CA SER A 25 -5.54 0.60 -0.96
C SER A 25 -5.80 2.09 -0.86
N ILE A 26 -5.29 2.77 0.17
CA ILE A 26 -5.56 4.19 0.42
C ILE A 26 -5.22 5.10 -0.78
N SER A 27 -4.21 4.75 -1.55
CA SER A 27 -3.77 5.52 -2.71
C SER A 27 -4.45 5.15 -4.03
N HIS A 28 -5.29 4.11 -4.05
CA HIS A 28 -5.86 3.56 -5.28
C HIS A 28 -7.39 3.39 -5.25
N ILE A 29 -7.97 3.41 -4.07
CA ILE A 29 -9.41 3.17 -3.86
C ILE A 29 -9.98 4.32 -3.03
N PRO A 30 -11.09 4.97 -3.45
CA PRO A 30 -11.73 5.99 -2.65
C PRO A 30 -12.30 5.35 -1.38
N ILE A 31 -11.96 5.93 -0.25
CA ILE A 31 -12.35 5.40 1.06
C ILE A 31 -13.35 6.33 1.73
N ASP A 32 -14.45 5.73 2.19
CA ASP A 32 -15.43 6.34 3.07
C ASP A 32 -15.69 5.39 4.23
N VAL A 33 -15.06 5.64 5.37
CA VAL A 33 -15.16 4.76 6.56
C VAL A 33 -16.59 4.66 7.10
N LYS A 34 -17.43 5.69 6.87
CA LYS A 34 -18.84 5.66 7.28
C LYS A 34 -19.65 4.69 6.43
N LYS A 35 -19.38 4.62 5.13
CA LYS A 35 -20.00 3.64 4.22
C LYS A 35 -19.45 2.24 4.47
N LEU A 36 -18.13 2.12 4.66
CA LEU A 36 -17.44 0.86 4.91
C LEU A 36 -17.88 0.21 6.22
N LYS A 37 -18.20 1.03 7.26
CA LYS A 37 -18.65 0.59 8.58
C LYS A 37 -17.65 -0.33 9.30
N CYS A 38 -16.36 -0.17 9.04
CA CYS A 38 -15.31 -0.83 9.80
C CYS A 38 -15.11 -0.13 11.16
N ASP A 39 -14.60 -0.87 12.12
CA ASP A 39 -14.33 -0.35 13.46
C ASP A 39 -13.01 0.41 13.50
N PHE A 40 -12.01 -0.11 12.81
CA PHE A 40 -10.69 0.50 12.66
C PHE A 40 -10.24 0.49 11.20
N PHE A 41 -9.46 1.52 10.84
CA PHE A 41 -8.86 1.65 9.51
C PHE A 41 -7.48 2.27 9.64
N VAL A 42 -6.45 1.65 9.04
CA VAL A 42 -5.06 2.09 9.21
C VAL A 42 -4.34 2.22 7.87
N PHE A 43 -3.50 3.25 7.76
CA PHE A 43 -2.62 3.43 6.60
C PHE A 43 -1.36 4.21 6.92
N SER A 44 -0.36 4.13 6.04
CA SER A 44 0.90 4.86 6.13
C SER A 44 0.92 6.07 5.21
N GLY A 45 1.36 7.22 5.72
CA GLY A 45 1.34 8.49 4.97
C GLY A 45 2.19 8.47 3.70
N HIS A 46 3.36 7.81 3.72
CA HIS A 46 4.25 7.76 2.56
C HIS A 46 3.66 7.00 1.35
N LYS A 47 2.58 6.24 1.52
CA LYS A 47 1.90 5.55 0.41
C LYS A 47 0.82 6.38 -0.27
N ILE A 48 0.51 7.55 0.28
CA ILE A 48 -0.37 8.55 -0.33
C ILE A 48 0.41 9.87 -0.58
N MET A 49 1.62 9.78 -1.12
CA MET A 49 2.52 10.90 -1.42
C MET A 49 2.96 11.72 -0.20
N GLY A 50 2.63 11.31 1.00
CA GLY A 50 3.03 11.97 2.25
C GLY A 50 4.45 11.59 2.68
N PRO A 51 4.97 12.22 3.73
CA PRO A 51 6.28 11.91 4.28
C PRO A 51 6.31 10.54 4.96
N THR A 52 7.52 10.01 5.13
CA THR A 52 7.78 8.86 5.98
C THR A 52 7.60 9.22 7.47
N GLY A 53 7.45 8.22 8.34
CA GLY A 53 7.38 8.42 9.79
C GLY A 53 6.02 8.88 10.32
N VAL A 54 4.97 8.90 9.51
CA VAL A 54 3.60 9.19 9.91
C VAL A 54 2.62 8.20 9.30
N GLY A 55 1.63 7.82 10.05
CA GLY A 55 0.49 7.01 9.64
C GLY A 55 -0.76 7.43 10.39
N ILE A 56 -1.90 6.97 9.93
CA ILE A 56 -3.20 7.28 10.51
C ILE A 56 -3.88 5.99 10.95
N LEU A 57 -4.43 6.01 12.15
CA LEU A 57 -5.40 5.04 12.64
C LEU A 57 -6.72 5.76 12.86
N TYR A 58 -7.72 5.38 12.09
CA TYR A 58 -9.11 5.70 12.37
C TYR A 58 -9.69 4.64 13.31
N GLY A 59 -10.47 5.06 14.30
CA GLY A 59 -11.26 4.16 15.13
C GLY A 59 -12.62 4.78 15.47
N ARG A 60 -13.63 3.95 15.64
CA ARG A 60 -14.96 4.40 16.08
C ARG A 60 -14.89 4.96 17.49
N SER A 61 -15.50 6.14 17.70
CA SER A 61 -15.43 6.86 18.97
C SER A 61 -15.89 6.02 20.17
N GLU A 62 -16.97 5.24 20.00
CA GLU A 62 -17.51 4.40 21.07
C GLU A 62 -16.51 3.32 21.51
N ILE A 63 -15.72 2.79 20.58
CA ILE A 63 -14.71 1.79 20.88
C ILE A 63 -13.49 2.46 21.52
N LEU A 64 -12.99 3.55 20.90
CA LEU A 64 -11.82 4.27 21.41
C LEU A 64 -12.02 4.79 22.84
N ASN A 65 -13.23 5.25 23.18
CA ASN A 65 -13.52 5.71 24.55
C ASN A 65 -13.38 4.59 25.58
N ASN A 66 -13.70 3.36 25.20
CA ASN A 66 -13.66 2.19 26.10
C ASN A 66 -12.33 1.41 26.04
N MET A 67 -11.44 1.73 25.10
CA MET A 67 -10.13 1.08 25.02
C MET A 67 -9.12 1.70 25.96
N GLU A 68 -8.27 0.88 26.56
CA GLU A 68 -7.09 1.35 27.29
C GLU A 68 -5.98 1.74 26.29
N PRO A 69 -5.24 2.85 26.55
CA PRO A 69 -4.08 3.21 25.75
C PRO A 69 -2.96 2.19 25.87
N PHE A 70 -2.23 1.97 24.78
CA PHE A 70 -1.05 1.11 24.75
C PHE A 70 0.20 1.79 25.30
N LEU A 71 0.35 3.11 25.06
CA LEU A 71 1.49 3.92 25.51
C LEU A 71 1.06 4.89 26.58
N GLY A 72 2.01 5.27 27.47
CA GLY A 72 1.85 6.33 28.45
C GLY A 72 2.81 7.49 28.19
N GLY A 73 2.39 8.73 28.46
CA GLY A 73 3.26 9.90 28.29
C GLY A 73 2.52 11.23 28.44
N GLY A 74 3.23 12.32 28.17
CA GLY A 74 2.62 13.65 28.16
C GLY A 74 1.52 13.78 27.10
N HIS A 75 0.67 14.75 27.22
CA HIS A 75 -0.50 15.06 26.38
C HIS A 75 -1.68 14.09 26.49
N MET A 76 -1.45 12.81 26.73
CA MET A 76 -2.50 11.79 26.80
C MET A 76 -3.17 11.65 28.15
N ILE A 77 -2.64 12.29 29.17
CA ILE A 77 -3.14 12.29 30.56
C ILE A 77 -3.83 13.61 30.86
N ASN A 78 -4.86 13.57 31.74
CA ASN A 78 -5.56 14.74 32.23
C ASN A 78 -5.07 15.09 33.65
N ASP A 79 -5.22 14.17 34.60
CA ASP A 79 -4.77 14.33 35.98
C ASP A 79 -3.81 13.21 36.38
N VAL A 80 -2.79 13.53 37.15
CA VAL A 80 -1.83 12.58 37.71
C VAL A 80 -1.65 12.80 39.19
N ASN A 81 -1.81 11.76 40.00
CA ASN A 81 -1.52 11.71 41.43
C ASN A 81 -0.45 10.62 41.68
N MET A 82 -0.04 10.46 42.92
CA MET A 82 0.97 9.46 43.27
C MET A 82 0.51 8.03 43.00
N ASP A 83 -0.78 7.75 43.17
CA ASP A 83 -1.35 6.41 43.09
C ASP A 83 -2.35 6.22 41.93
N SER A 84 -2.64 7.28 41.16
CA SER A 84 -3.65 7.24 40.10
C SER A 84 -3.42 8.30 39.03
N PHE A 85 -4.01 8.07 37.87
CA PHE A 85 -4.07 9.07 36.83
C PHE A 85 -5.35 8.88 36.00
N THR A 86 -5.72 9.92 35.25
CA THR A 86 -6.84 9.87 34.31
C THR A 86 -6.36 10.21 32.91
N TYR A 87 -7.00 9.61 31.93
CA TYR A 87 -6.69 9.87 30.52
C TYR A 87 -7.37 11.12 29.98
N ASN A 88 -6.75 11.76 29.04
CA ASN A 88 -7.34 12.81 28.25
C ASN A 88 -8.46 12.25 27.34
N SER A 89 -9.23 13.12 26.70
CA SER A 89 -10.24 12.73 25.71
C SER A 89 -9.57 12.20 24.44
N ILE A 90 -10.30 11.43 23.63
CA ILE A 90 -9.87 11.07 22.27
C ILE A 90 -9.79 12.33 21.39
N PRO A 91 -8.84 12.43 20.45
CA PRO A 91 -7.81 11.44 20.12
C PRO A 91 -6.58 11.46 21.03
N PHE A 92 -6.41 12.48 21.88
CA PHE A 92 -5.22 12.70 22.72
C PHE A 92 -4.90 11.53 23.64
N LYS A 93 -5.92 10.81 24.11
CA LYS A 93 -5.79 9.58 24.90
C LYS A 93 -4.80 8.56 24.29
N PHE A 94 -4.63 8.54 22.96
CA PHE A 94 -3.77 7.62 22.22
C PHE A 94 -2.51 8.28 21.64
N GLU A 95 -2.30 9.58 21.92
CA GLU A 95 -1.22 10.41 21.35
C GLU A 95 -0.18 10.72 22.46
N ALA A 96 0.64 9.73 22.84
CA ALA A 96 1.61 9.87 23.92
C ALA A 96 2.85 10.68 23.49
N GLY A 97 3.10 11.78 24.21
CA GLY A 97 4.27 12.66 24.00
C GLY A 97 4.07 13.70 22.89
N THR A 98 5.16 14.36 22.50
CA THR A 98 5.14 15.35 21.42
C THR A 98 4.81 14.67 20.10
N PRO A 99 3.75 15.11 19.37
CA PRO A 99 3.35 14.49 18.11
C PRO A 99 4.39 14.73 17.01
N ASN A 100 4.29 13.93 15.97
CA ASN A 100 5.15 14.02 14.78
C ASN A 100 4.73 15.20 13.88
N ILE A 101 4.98 16.44 14.36
CA ILE A 101 4.38 17.68 13.84
C ILE A 101 4.68 17.90 12.37
N ALA A 102 5.96 17.86 11.97
CA ALA A 102 6.37 18.15 10.60
C ALA A 102 5.77 17.15 9.61
N GLN A 103 5.76 15.88 9.98
CA GLN A 103 5.22 14.83 9.13
C GLN A 103 3.68 14.87 9.05
N ALA A 104 3.01 15.23 10.12
CA ALA A 104 1.56 15.41 10.13
C ALA A 104 1.14 16.58 9.20
N ILE A 105 1.85 17.72 9.27
CA ILE A 105 1.64 18.84 8.35
C ILE A 105 1.93 18.44 6.91
N GLY A 106 3.07 17.76 6.66
CA GLY A 106 3.42 17.28 5.33
C GLY A 106 2.41 16.28 4.76
N LEU A 107 1.83 15.41 5.60
CA LEU A 107 0.76 14.50 5.17
C LEU A 107 -0.52 15.27 4.81
N SER A 108 -0.87 16.31 5.58
CA SER A 108 -2.02 17.18 5.27
C SER A 108 -1.86 17.82 3.89
N GLU A 109 -0.68 18.37 3.58
CA GLU A 109 -0.41 18.94 2.27
C GLU A 109 -0.44 17.91 1.13
N ALA A 110 0.07 16.70 1.38
CA ALA A 110 -0.03 15.61 0.40
C ALA A 110 -1.48 15.23 0.09
N ILE A 111 -2.33 15.17 1.12
CA ILE A 111 -3.77 14.91 0.95
C ILE A 111 -4.46 16.07 0.20
N ASN A 112 -4.12 17.32 0.53
CA ASN A 112 -4.63 18.50 -0.16
C ASN A 112 -4.24 18.48 -1.65
N PHE A 113 -2.99 18.13 -1.95
CA PHE A 113 -2.51 17.96 -3.32
C PHE A 113 -3.26 16.86 -4.05
N TYR A 114 -3.41 15.69 -3.44
CA TYR A 114 -4.13 14.54 -4.01
C TYR A 114 -5.60 14.88 -4.34
N ASN A 115 -6.26 15.62 -3.46
CA ASN A 115 -7.67 16.02 -3.63
C ASN A 115 -7.91 17.08 -4.72
N GLN A 116 -6.85 17.67 -5.32
CA GLN A 116 -6.98 18.57 -6.47
C GLN A 116 -7.30 17.83 -7.77
N PHE A 117 -7.07 16.52 -7.81
CA PHE A 117 -7.27 15.72 -9.01
C PHE A 117 -8.62 15.01 -8.98
N ASN A 118 -9.19 14.80 -10.16
CA ASN A 118 -10.39 13.98 -10.29
C ASN A 118 -10.01 12.51 -10.13
N PHE A 119 -10.55 11.86 -9.09
CA PHE A 119 -10.22 10.47 -8.77
C PHE A 119 -10.54 9.51 -9.92
N ASP A 120 -11.70 9.65 -10.57
CA ASP A 120 -12.11 8.75 -11.65
C ASP A 120 -11.17 8.85 -12.85
N GLN A 121 -10.70 10.06 -13.18
CA GLN A 121 -9.72 10.28 -14.25
C GLN A 121 -8.38 9.64 -13.92
N MET A 122 -7.89 9.83 -12.68
CA MET A 122 -6.65 9.19 -12.22
C MET A 122 -6.76 7.66 -12.26
N HIS A 123 -7.87 7.14 -11.78
CA HIS A 123 -8.11 5.69 -11.75
C HIS A 123 -8.15 5.10 -13.17
N ASN A 124 -8.90 5.72 -14.08
CA ASN A 124 -8.97 5.30 -15.49
C ASN A 124 -7.60 5.36 -16.18
N TYR A 125 -6.80 6.38 -15.88
CA TYR A 125 -5.43 6.48 -16.40
C TYR A 125 -4.55 5.34 -15.88
N LEU A 126 -4.57 5.09 -14.58
CA LEU A 126 -3.80 4.01 -13.97
C LEU A 126 -4.21 2.64 -14.49
N ASP A 127 -5.50 2.42 -14.69
CA ASP A 127 -6.04 1.20 -15.31
C ASP A 127 -5.54 1.02 -16.75
N SER A 128 -5.45 2.11 -17.53
CA SER A 128 -4.92 2.06 -18.90
C SER A 128 -3.43 1.70 -18.92
N LEU A 129 -2.63 2.28 -18.02
CA LEU A 129 -1.23 1.92 -17.84
C LEU A 129 -1.07 0.45 -17.43
N TYR A 130 -1.92 -0.02 -16.51
CA TYR A 130 -1.87 -1.40 -16.03
C TYR A 130 -2.18 -2.41 -17.13
N LYS A 131 -3.22 -2.15 -17.93
CA LYS A 131 -3.57 -2.98 -19.09
C LYS A 131 -2.42 -3.02 -20.11
N TYR A 132 -1.87 -1.85 -20.43
CA TYR A 132 -0.73 -1.75 -21.33
C TYR A 132 0.49 -2.51 -20.82
N LEU A 133 0.81 -2.39 -19.54
CA LEU A 133 1.92 -3.14 -18.93
C LEU A 133 1.72 -4.66 -19.04
N ILE A 134 0.49 -5.16 -18.81
CA ILE A 134 0.17 -6.59 -18.99
C ILE A 134 0.43 -7.02 -20.45
N GLU A 135 -0.10 -6.28 -21.43
CA GLU A 135 0.09 -6.57 -22.85
C GLU A 135 1.57 -6.62 -23.22
N ILE A 136 2.34 -5.64 -22.76
CA ILE A 136 3.78 -5.57 -22.97
C ILE A 136 4.49 -6.77 -22.36
N LEU A 137 4.24 -7.09 -21.10
CA LEU A 137 4.92 -8.21 -20.44
C LEU A 137 4.58 -9.56 -21.08
N ILE A 138 3.33 -9.78 -21.45
CA ILE A 138 2.91 -11.01 -22.18
C ILE A 138 3.59 -11.12 -23.55
N SER A 139 3.89 -10.00 -24.21
CA SER A 139 4.57 -9.98 -25.52
C SER A 139 6.04 -10.38 -25.46
N ILE A 140 6.65 -10.45 -24.28
CA ILE A 140 8.07 -10.78 -24.11
C ILE A 140 8.21 -12.30 -23.90
N PRO A 141 9.04 -12.99 -24.68
CA PRO A 141 9.29 -14.42 -24.51
C PRO A 141 9.80 -14.77 -23.10
N ASN A 142 9.44 -15.96 -22.63
CA ASN A 142 9.91 -16.52 -21.37
C ASN A 142 9.46 -15.77 -20.12
N ILE A 143 8.57 -14.79 -20.23
CA ILE A 143 7.94 -14.12 -19.06
C ILE A 143 6.70 -14.90 -18.63
N LYS A 144 6.63 -15.19 -17.35
CA LYS A 144 5.45 -15.75 -16.66
C LYS A 144 4.90 -14.75 -15.67
N LEU A 145 3.63 -14.38 -15.83
CA LEU A 145 2.91 -13.50 -14.90
C LEU A 145 2.24 -14.32 -13.79
N TYR A 146 2.25 -13.77 -12.57
CA TYR A 146 1.59 -14.34 -11.39
C TYR A 146 0.38 -13.51 -10.94
N SER A 147 0.08 -12.47 -11.67
CA SER A 147 -1.07 -11.59 -11.47
C SER A 147 -1.57 -11.15 -12.84
N ASN A 148 -2.67 -11.72 -13.28
CA ASN A 148 -3.27 -11.44 -14.59
C ASN A 148 -4.71 -10.96 -14.49
N ASN A 149 -5.19 -10.64 -13.28
CA ASN A 149 -6.54 -10.18 -13.05
C ASN A 149 -6.57 -8.66 -12.96
N ILE A 150 -7.36 -8.00 -13.79
CA ILE A 150 -7.55 -6.55 -13.86
C ILE A 150 -7.92 -5.93 -12.50
N ASN A 151 -8.50 -6.72 -11.60
CA ASN A 151 -8.93 -6.29 -10.27
C ASN A 151 -7.85 -6.37 -9.18
N ASN A 152 -6.58 -6.58 -9.53
CA ASN A 152 -5.50 -6.79 -8.56
C ASN A 152 -4.76 -5.51 -8.13
N GLY A 153 -5.18 -4.34 -8.62
CA GLY A 153 -4.46 -3.08 -8.41
C GLY A 153 -3.22 -2.96 -9.34
N PRO A 154 -2.50 -1.83 -9.32
CA PRO A 154 -1.49 -1.48 -10.30
C PRO A 154 -0.12 -2.14 -10.02
N VAL A 155 -0.12 -3.41 -9.67
CA VAL A 155 1.07 -4.20 -9.30
C VAL A 155 1.09 -5.51 -10.08
N ILE A 156 2.20 -5.79 -10.78
CA ILE A 156 2.39 -7.04 -11.53
C ILE A 156 3.64 -7.75 -11.05
N SER A 157 3.48 -9.02 -10.69
CA SER A 157 4.58 -9.91 -10.35
C SER A 157 4.86 -10.86 -11.51
N PHE A 158 6.15 -11.04 -11.84
CA PHE A 158 6.57 -11.89 -12.96
C PHE A 158 7.91 -12.55 -12.70
N THR A 159 8.15 -13.67 -13.37
CA THR A 159 9.46 -14.30 -13.52
C THR A 159 9.86 -14.34 -14.98
N ILE A 160 11.17 -14.46 -15.25
CA ILE A 160 11.71 -14.78 -16.56
C ILE A 160 12.35 -16.15 -16.45
N GLU A 161 12.03 -17.05 -17.35
CA GLU A 161 12.55 -18.43 -17.34
C GLU A 161 14.08 -18.44 -17.33
N ASN A 162 14.66 -19.25 -16.43
CA ASN A 162 16.09 -19.40 -16.21
C ASN A 162 16.85 -18.14 -15.76
N LEU A 163 16.17 -17.05 -15.40
CA LEU A 163 16.80 -15.83 -14.90
C LEU A 163 16.43 -15.58 -13.43
N HIS A 164 17.45 -15.30 -12.63
CA HIS A 164 17.22 -14.97 -11.22
C HIS A 164 16.66 -13.55 -11.07
N ALA A 165 15.64 -13.38 -10.22
CA ALA A 165 14.94 -12.10 -10.09
C ALA A 165 15.85 -10.92 -9.69
N TYR A 166 16.84 -11.16 -8.84
CA TYR A 166 17.79 -10.12 -8.42
C TYR A 166 18.72 -9.69 -9.55
N ASP A 167 19.14 -10.60 -10.43
CA ASP A 167 20.00 -10.24 -11.58
C ASP A 167 19.23 -9.38 -12.58
N VAL A 168 17.96 -9.74 -12.85
CA VAL A 168 17.07 -8.93 -13.67
C VAL A 168 16.90 -7.53 -13.09
N ALA A 169 16.62 -7.41 -11.79
CA ALA A 169 16.47 -6.11 -11.13
C ALA A 169 17.74 -5.28 -11.16
N LYS A 170 18.90 -5.89 -10.88
CA LYS A 170 20.21 -5.21 -10.90
C LYS A 170 20.57 -4.70 -12.29
N LEU A 171 20.27 -5.46 -13.34
CA LEU A 171 20.53 -5.01 -14.69
C LEU A 171 19.55 -3.93 -15.13
N LEU A 172 18.26 -4.00 -14.74
CA LEU A 172 17.30 -2.94 -15.01
C LEU A 172 17.70 -1.61 -14.38
N ASP A 173 18.28 -1.65 -13.18
CA ASP A 173 18.81 -0.47 -12.50
C ASP A 173 19.86 0.26 -13.35
N THR A 174 20.69 -0.45 -14.10
CA THR A 174 21.67 0.16 -15.05
C THR A 174 21.00 0.89 -16.23
N TYR A 175 19.72 0.65 -16.45
CA TYR A 175 18.86 1.37 -17.42
C TYR A 175 17.97 2.41 -16.76
N ASN A 176 18.23 2.78 -15.49
CA ASN A 176 17.42 3.68 -14.66
C ASN A 176 15.97 3.20 -14.47
N ILE A 177 15.76 1.88 -14.44
CA ILE A 177 14.46 1.28 -14.18
C ILE A 177 14.50 0.59 -12.83
N CYS A 178 13.77 1.13 -11.86
CA CYS A 178 13.66 0.58 -10.52
C CYS A 178 12.46 -0.36 -10.43
N LEU A 179 12.71 -1.62 -10.10
CA LEU A 179 11.68 -2.56 -9.72
C LEU A 179 12.09 -3.33 -8.45
N ARG A 180 11.16 -4.00 -7.83
CA ARG A 180 11.45 -4.78 -6.65
C ARG A 180 11.64 -6.26 -6.99
N ALA A 181 12.74 -6.86 -6.50
CA ALA A 181 12.99 -8.29 -6.55
C ALA A 181 12.97 -8.91 -5.14
N GLY A 182 12.66 -10.19 -5.04
CA GLY A 182 12.67 -10.96 -3.79
C GLY A 182 11.33 -11.60 -3.46
N HIS A 183 11.11 -11.92 -2.19
CA HIS A 183 9.89 -12.59 -1.72
C HIS A 183 8.76 -11.64 -1.28
N HIS A 184 8.98 -10.32 -1.33
CA HIS A 184 7.98 -9.27 -1.06
C HIS A 184 7.22 -9.41 0.27
N CYS A 185 7.87 -9.96 1.31
CA CYS A 185 7.24 -10.32 2.59
C CYS A 185 6.07 -11.32 2.44
N ALA A 186 6.10 -12.16 1.40
CA ALA A 186 5.04 -13.08 1.02
C ALA A 186 5.57 -14.49 0.74
N GLN A 187 6.55 -14.97 1.51
CA GLN A 187 7.18 -16.29 1.35
C GLN A 187 6.18 -17.45 1.23
N PRO A 188 5.09 -17.54 2.03
CA PRO A 188 4.12 -18.62 1.88
C PRO A 188 3.48 -18.69 0.49
N ILE A 189 3.28 -17.54 -0.15
CA ILE A 189 2.74 -17.47 -1.52
C ILE A 189 3.78 -17.94 -2.52
N LEU A 190 5.04 -17.50 -2.38
CA LEU A 190 6.12 -17.93 -3.27
C LEU A 190 6.36 -19.45 -3.16
N ASN A 191 6.36 -19.99 -1.95
CA ASN A 191 6.48 -21.44 -1.71
C ASN A 191 5.38 -22.23 -2.44
N LYS A 192 4.14 -21.72 -2.46
CA LYS A 192 3.03 -22.33 -3.21
C LYS A 192 3.29 -22.41 -4.72
N TYR A 193 4.08 -21.48 -5.25
CA TYR A 193 4.48 -21.45 -6.66
C TYR A 193 5.86 -22.07 -6.91
N ASN A 194 6.52 -22.62 -5.88
CA ASN A 194 7.90 -23.14 -5.91
C ASN A 194 8.90 -22.08 -6.41
N LEU A 195 8.80 -20.85 -5.89
CA LEU A 195 9.66 -19.73 -6.21
C LEU A 195 10.45 -19.28 -4.99
N GLU A 196 11.76 -19.00 -5.19
CA GLU A 196 12.60 -18.35 -4.18
C GLU A 196 12.46 -16.82 -4.22
N SER A 197 12.33 -16.27 -5.41
CA SER A 197 12.20 -14.84 -5.64
C SER A 197 11.38 -14.52 -6.90
N ILE A 198 10.85 -13.31 -6.96
CA ILE A 198 10.03 -12.82 -8.06
C ILE A 198 10.30 -11.35 -8.31
N ASN A 199 10.17 -10.89 -9.53
CA ASN A 199 10.18 -9.48 -9.89
C ASN A 199 8.78 -8.87 -9.76
N ARG A 200 8.72 -7.60 -9.31
CA ARG A 200 7.47 -6.85 -9.19
C ARG A 200 7.60 -5.46 -9.78
N VAL A 201 6.76 -5.15 -10.76
CA VAL A 201 6.49 -3.79 -11.23
C VAL A 201 5.32 -3.22 -10.45
N SER A 202 5.46 -1.98 -10.02
CA SER A 202 4.39 -1.21 -9.38
C SER A 202 4.22 0.09 -10.14
N LEU A 203 3.00 0.38 -10.56
CA LEU A 203 2.64 1.62 -11.25
C LEU A 203 1.95 2.58 -10.29
N TYR A 204 2.11 3.86 -10.57
CA TYR A 204 1.39 4.93 -9.90
C TYR A 204 0.99 6.03 -10.90
N TYR A 205 0.25 7.02 -10.48
CA TYR A 205 -0.33 8.07 -11.34
C TYR A 205 0.70 8.94 -12.08
N TYR A 206 1.96 8.93 -11.68
CA TYR A 206 3.05 9.65 -12.34
C TYR A 206 3.80 8.83 -13.39
N ASN A 207 3.53 7.53 -13.50
CA ASN A 207 4.16 6.71 -14.54
C ASN A 207 3.55 6.98 -15.91
N THR A 208 4.31 6.70 -16.97
CA THR A 208 3.92 6.94 -18.36
C THR A 208 3.98 5.69 -19.23
N PHE A 209 3.36 5.73 -20.40
CA PHE A 209 3.44 4.66 -21.39
C PHE A 209 4.86 4.48 -21.93
N GLU A 210 5.60 5.59 -22.10
CA GLU A 210 7.00 5.60 -22.54
C GLU A 210 7.92 4.87 -21.57
N GLU A 211 7.67 4.97 -20.27
CA GLU A 211 8.41 4.22 -19.25
C GLU A 211 8.16 2.70 -19.37
N ILE A 212 6.93 2.30 -19.70
CA ILE A 212 6.59 0.89 -19.96
C ILE A 212 7.28 0.40 -21.23
N ASP A 213 7.35 1.21 -22.29
CA ASP A 213 8.11 0.89 -23.50
C ASP A 213 9.61 0.76 -23.24
N LEU A 214 10.16 1.63 -22.39
CA LEU A 214 11.55 1.53 -21.96
C LEU A 214 11.80 0.24 -21.18
N LEU A 215 10.89 -0.14 -20.28
CA LEU A 215 10.95 -1.42 -19.57
C LEU A 215 11.00 -2.59 -20.56
N LYS A 216 10.11 -2.62 -21.57
CA LYS A 216 10.12 -3.65 -22.62
C LYS A 216 11.46 -3.77 -23.31
N LYS A 217 11.99 -2.64 -23.82
CA LYS A 217 13.27 -2.59 -24.53
C LYS A 217 14.42 -3.12 -23.66
N SER A 218 14.41 -2.73 -22.39
CA SER A 218 15.44 -3.13 -21.43
C SER A 218 15.35 -4.62 -21.06
N LEU A 219 14.15 -5.14 -20.83
CA LEU A 219 13.94 -6.58 -20.57
C LEU A 219 14.41 -7.45 -21.73
N LEU A 220 14.09 -7.07 -22.98
CA LEU A 220 14.55 -7.79 -24.17
C LEU A 220 16.08 -7.81 -24.30
N LYS A 221 16.77 -6.71 -23.92
CA LYS A 221 18.25 -6.66 -23.89
C LYS A 221 18.81 -7.56 -22.80
N ILE A 222 18.22 -7.51 -21.60
CA ILE A 222 18.67 -8.30 -20.42
C ILE A 222 18.52 -9.79 -20.71
N ILE A 223 17.40 -10.23 -21.26
CA ILE A 223 17.19 -11.62 -21.67
C ILE A 223 18.30 -12.06 -22.63
N LYS A 224 18.66 -11.21 -23.58
CA LYS A 224 19.73 -11.50 -24.55
C LYS A 224 21.14 -11.56 -23.96
N ILE A 225 21.38 -10.87 -22.86
CA ILE A 225 22.67 -10.84 -22.14
C ILE A 225 22.82 -12.05 -21.22
N LEU A 226 21.73 -12.49 -20.60
CA LEU A 226 21.72 -13.54 -19.58
C LEU A 226 21.34 -14.93 -20.14
N SER A 227 20.78 -15.04 -21.33
CA SER A 227 20.55 -16.29 -22.05
C SER A 227 21.75 -16.68 -22.90
#